data_90f24c58dc7c048555069e49ff07ca49
#
_entry.id   90f24c58dc7c048555069e49ff07ca49
#
_cell.length_a   1.000
_cell.length_b   1.000
_cell.length_c   1.000
_cell.angle_alpha   90.00
_cell.angle_beta   90.00
_cell.angle_gamma   90.00
#
_symmetry.space_group_name_H-M   'P 1'
#
loop_
_entity.id
_entity.type
_entity.pdbx_description
1 polymer ?
#
loop_
_entity_poly.entity_id
_entity_poly.type
_entity_poly.pdbx_seq_one_letter_code
_entity_poly.pdbx_strand_id
1 'polypeptide(L)'
;MATANFEDFYEVPNLNFDISKLKDDLDKILKLKKFNTPGVTHFGAIPLNQIPNDKSSIEGSNIRGKYWTIADETGKEVSRDVDIDESKYTQLIPEFENTYFAEVYKVLSKRFKLGRVRLLLKEPRSTLSWHKDPECR
;
A
#
# COMPACT_ATOMS: atom_id res chain seq x y z
N MET A 1 -8.31 15.16 -31.46
CA MET A 1 -8.01 15.02 -30.01
C MET A 1 -6.63 14.40 -29.85
N ALA A 2 -5.70 15.16 -29.30
CA ALA A 2 -4.39 14.58 -29.01
C ALA A 2 -4.54 13.56 -27.89
N THR A 3 -4.31 12.30 -28.20
CA THR A 3 -4.11 11.27 -27.18
C THR A 3 -2.79 11.55 -26.52
N ALA A 4 -2.82 11.84 -25.21
CA ALA A 4 -1.60 11.93 -24.44
C ALA A 4 -0.93 10.54 -24.48
N ASN A 5 0.27 10.48 -25.05
CA ASN A 5 1.09 9.28 -24.97
C ASN A 5 1.62 9.18 -23.56
N PHE A 6 0.89 8.46 -22.70
CA PHE A 6 1.43 8.07 -21.41
C PHE A 6 2.24 6.80 -21.61
N GLU A 7 3.50 6.85 -21.24
CA GLU A 7 4.28 5.63 -21.09
C GLU A 7 3.70 4.82 -19.93
N ASP A 8 3.52 3.53 -20.10
CA ASP A 8 3.04 2.64 -19.03
C ASP A 8 4.00 2.62 -17.84
N PHE A 9 5.28 2.86 -18.10
CA PHE A 9 6.33 2.94 -17.11
C PHE A 9 7.25 4.11 -17.43
N TYR A 10 7.61 4.87 -16.40
CA TYR A 10 8.65 5.88 -16.52
C TYR A 10 9.45 5.99 -15.22
N GLU A 11 10.70 6.37 -15.36
CA GLU A 11 11.59 6.58 -14.23
C GLU A 11 11.40 7.98 -13.66
N VAL A 12 11.19 8.08 -12.35
CA VAL A 12 11.08 9.36 -11.67
C VAL A 12 12.49 9.91 -11.39
N PRO A 13 12.86 11.05 -11.96
CA PRO A 13 14.21 11.61 -11.77
C PRO A 13 14.49 11.97 -10.31
N ASN A 14 15.74 11.78 -9.90
CA ASN A 14 16.23 12.15 -8.56
C ASN A 14 15.50 11.48 -7.40
N LEU A 15 14.96 10.29 -7.65
CA LEU A 15 14.30 9.48 -6.64
C LEU A 15 15.03 8.14 -6.53
N ASN A 16 16.02 8.09 -5.65
CA ASN A 16 16.85 6.91 -5.42
C ASN A 16 16.82 6.52 -3.95
N PHE A 17 16.62 5.25 -3.68
CA PHE A 17 16.57 4.70 -2.33
C PHE A 17 17.62 3.60 -2.15
N ASP A 18 18.14 3.51 -0.93
CA ASP A 18 19.08 2.46 -0.55
C ASP A 18 18.35 1.19 -0.17
N ILE A 19 18.39 0.21 -1.06
CA ILE A 19 17.70 -1.08 -0.87
C ILE A 19 18.25 -1.85 0.32
N SER A 20 19.55 -1.76 0.61
CA SER A 20 20.14 -2.43 1.76
C SER A 20 19.58 -1.90 3.08
N LYS A 21 19.43 -0.59 3.20
CA LYS A 21 18.80 0.04 4.36
C LYS A 21 17.33 -0.36 4.51
N LEU A 22 16.59 -0.44 3.39
CA LEU A 22 15.21 -0.91 3.41
C LEU A 22 15.11 -2.35 3.91
N LYS A 23 15.99 -3.24 3.45
CA LYS A 23 16.02 -4.63 3.91
C LYS A 23 16.36 -4.76 5.38
N ASP A 24 17.37 -4.03 5.85
CA ASP A 24 17.79 -4.05 7.25
C ASP A 24 16.66 -3.56 8.18
N ASP A 25 16.01 -2.48 7.81
CA ASP A 25 14.91 -1.94 8.59
C ASP A 25 13.62 -2.76 8.47
N LEU A 26 13.41 -3.45 7.34
CA LEU A 26 12.34 -4.43 7.23
C LEU A 26 12.50 -5.55 8.27
N ASP A 27 13.71 -6.07 8.46
CA ASP A 27 13.99 -7.09 9.46
C ASP A 27 13.69 -6.60 10.88
N LYS A 28 13.99 -5.33 11.17
CA LYS A 28 13.62 -4.70 12.45
C LYS A 28 12.10 -4.58 12.63
N ILE A 29 11.40 -4.15 11.59
CA ILE A 29 9.94 -4.01 11.62
C ILE A 29 9.26 -5.37 11.80
N LEU A 30 9.75 -6.42 11.17
CA LEU A 30 9.18 -7.76 11.29
C LEU A 30 9.32 -8.37 12.69
N LYS A 31 10.17 -7.83 13.55
CA LYS A 31 10.22 -8.17 14.98
C LYS A 31 9.07 -7.54 15.79
N LEU A 32 8.49 -6.45 15.29
CA LEU A 32 7.43 -5.68 15.95
C LEU A 32 6.06 -5.91 15.32
N LYS A 33 6.01 -6.19 14.04
CA LYS A 33 4.80 -6.30 13.24
C LYS A 33 4.84 -7.51 12.34
N LYS A 34 3.67 -8.01 11.97
CA LYS A 34 3.52 -9.10 10.99
C LYS A 34 2.79 -8.58 9.75
N PHE A 35 3.09 -9.18 8.61
CA PHE A 35 2.25 -9.01 7.45
C PHE A 35 0.86 -9.55 7.73
N ASN A 36 -0.13 -8.71 7.58
CA ASN A 36 -1.52 -9.08 7.77
C ASN A 36 -2.08 -9.57 6.43
N THR A 37 -2.63 -10.78 6.43
CA THR A 37 -3.24 -11.42 5.26
C THR A 37 -4.74 -11.57 5.49
N PRO A 38 -5.52 -10.50 5.31
CA PRO A 38 -6.96 -10.60 5.52
C PRO A 38 -7.61 -11.51 4.47
N GLY A 39 -8.25 -12.57 4.94
CA GLY A 39 -8.87 -13.58 4.09
C GLY A 39 -7.88 -14.59 3.52
N VAL A 40 -8.32 -15.41 2.58
CA VAL A 40 -7.50 -16.41 1.89
C VAL A 40 -6.77 -15.71 0.75
N THR A 41 -5.60 -15.16 1.05
CA THR A 41 -4.79 -14.50 0.02
C THR A 41 -3.32 -14.82 0.22
N HIS A 42 -2.59 -14.86 -0.88
CA HIS A 42 -1.13 -14.95 -0.89
C HIS A 42 -0.47 -13.56 -0.83
N PHE A 43 -1.18 -12.62 -0.27
CA PHE A 43 -0.82 -11.22 -0.25
C PHE A 43 -0.94 -10.69 1.17
N GLY A 44 0.16 -10.18 1.71
CA GLY A 44 0.20 -9.58 3.04
C GLY A 44 0.51 -8.10 2.99
N ALA A 45 0.08 -7.37 3.99
CA ALA A 45 0.33 -5.95 4.11
C ALA A 45 0.73 -5.53 5.53
N ILE A 46 1.65 -4.57 5.62
CA ILE A 46 1.93 -3.82 6.83
C ILE A 46 1.71 -2.34 6.51
N PRO A 47 0.70 -1.69 7.10
CA PRO A 47 0.49 -0.26 6.90
C PRO A 47 1.66 0.58 7.45
N LEU A 48 2.09 1.61 6.72
CA LEU A 48 3.06 2.59 7.17
C LEU A 48 2.41 3.83 7.77
N ASN A 49 1.22 4.19 7.30
CA ASN A 49 0.51 5.36 7.75
C ASN A 49 -0.93 5.04 8.15
N GLN A 50 -1.50 5.94 8.91
CA GLN A 50 -2.83 5.82 9.49
C GLN A 50 -3.56 7.16 9.49
N ILE A 51 -4.86 7.12 9.75
CA ILE A 51 -5.60 8.32 10.12
C ILE A 51 -5.07 8.79 11.49
N PRO A 52 -4.80 10.09 11.69
CA PRO A 52 -4.22 10.57 12.93
C PRO A 52 -4.96 10.09 14.18
N ASN A 53 -4.21 9.46 15.08
CA ASN A 53 -4.71 8.93 16.36
C ASN A 53 -5.82 7.87 16.25
N ASP A 54 -6.01 7.28 15.07
CA ASP A 54 -7.02 6.25 14.83
C ASP A 54 -6.35 4.92 14.44
N LYS A 55 -6.10 4.07 15.41
CA LYS A 55 -5.52 2.74 15.17
C LYS A 55 -6.45 1.81 14.40
N SER A 56 -7.76 2.01 14.48
CA SER A 56 -8.72 1.19 13.75
C SER A 56 -8.59 1.37 12.24
N SER A 57 -8.05 2.50 11.79
CA SER A 57 -7.85 2.79 10.37
C SER A 57 -6.87 1.85 9.68
N ILE A 58 -6.06 1.11 10.44
CA ILE A 58 -5.06 0.16 9.93
C ILE A 58 -5.37 -1.29 10.31
N GLU A 59 -6.60 -1.59 10.70
CA GLU A 59 -7.03 -2.91 11.15
C GLU A 59 -8.12 -3.47 10.24
N GLY A 60 -8.23 -4.79 10.23
CA GLY A 60 -9.31 -5.51 9.54
C GLY A 60 -9.47 -5.12 8.08
N SER A 61 -10.68 -4.82 7.69
CA SER A 61 -11.04 -4.46 6.31
C SER A 61 -10.38 -3.18 5.81
N ASN A 62 -9.95 -2.29 6.71
CA ASN A 62 -9.27 -1.06 6.34
C ASN A 62 -7.88 -1.29 5.73
N ILE A 63 -7.27 -2.43 5.97
CA ILE A 63 -5.99 -2.81 5.36
C ILE A 63 -6.14 -2.99 3.86
N ARG A 64 -7.21 -3.62 3.43
CA ARG A 64 -7.48 -3.89 2.01
C ARG A 64 -8.07 -2.68 1.29
N GLY A 65 -9.03 -1.99 1.92
CA GLY A 65 -9.77 -0.91 1.30
C GLY A 65 -10.72 -1.38 0.21
N LYS A 66 -11.32 -0.46 -0.52
CA LYS A 66 -12.26 -0.75 -1.60
C LYS A 66 -11.55 -0.98 -2.94
N TYR A 67 -11.86 -2.06 -3.61
CA TYR A 67 -11.44 -2.32 -4.98
C TYR A 67 -12.47 -3.20 -5.68
N TRP A 68 -12.43 -3.21 -6.98
CA TRP A 68 -13.24 -4.09 -7.80
C TRP A 68 -12.40 -5.29 -8.23
N THR A 69 -12.90 -6.49 -7.96
CA THR A 69 -12.37 -7.69 -8.57
C THR A 69 -13.18 -7.98 -9.84
N ILE A 70 -12.49 -8.28 -10.92
CA ILE A 70 -13.17 -8.54 -12.20
C ILE A 70 -13.85 -9.91 -12.21
N ALA A 71 -13.33 -10.86 -11.46
CA ALA A 71 -13.96 -12.17 -11.33
C ALA A 71 -13.67 -12.81 -9.98
N ASP A 72 -14.70 -13.31 -9.33
CA ASP A 72 -14.58 -14.35 -8.31
C ASP A 72 -14.50 -15.73 -9.01
N GLU A 73 -14.54 -16.80 -8.24
CA GLU A 73 -14.54 -18.17 -8.76
C GLU A 73 -15.76 -18.47 -9.68
N THR A 74 -16.81 -17.66 -9.57
CA THR A 74 -18.03 -17.79 -10.40
C THR A 74 -18.04 -16.87 -11.60
N GLY A 75 -17.01 -16.06 -11.79
CA GLY A 75 -16.91 -15.08 -12.87
C GLY A 75 -17.69 -13.79 -12.59
N LYS A 76 -18.19 -13.59 -11.39
CA LYS A 76 -18.90 -12.37 -11.00
C LYS A 76 -17.95 -11.30 -10.49
N GLU A 77 -18.25 -10.07 -10.84
CA GLU A 77 -17.58 -8.90 -10.29
C GLU A 77 -17.95 -8.72 -8.82
N VAL A 78 -16.95 -8.63 -7.95
CA VAL A 78 -17.14 -8.47 -6.50
C VAL A 78 -16.60 -7.14 -6.06
N SER A 79 -17.44 -6.34 -5.41
CA SER A 79 -16.99 -5.09 -4.78
C SER A 79 -16.64 -5.31 -3.31
N ARG A 80 -15.79 -4.46 -2.78
CA ARG A 80 -15.54 -4.41 -1.34
C ARG A 80 -16.58 -3.62 -0.60
N ASP A 81 -16.77 -4.00 0.65
CA ASP A 81 -17.76 -3.40 1.53
C ASP A 81 -17.29 -2.09 2.18
N VAL A 82 -15.99 -1.81 2.17
CA VAL A 82 -15.40 -0.67 2.88
C VAL A 82 -14.99 0.42 1.90
N ASP A 83 -15.53 1.61 2.11
CA ASP A 83 -15.09 2.81 1.40
C ASP A 83 -14.07 3.56 2.25
N ILE A 84 -12.87 3.74 1.71
CA ILE A 84 -11.76 4.35 2.44
C ILE A 84 -11.40 5.68 1.79
N ASP A 85 -11.45 6.75 2.57
CA ASP A 85 -10.92 8.04 2.18
C ASP A 85 -9.40 8.06 2.44
N GLU A 86 -8.63 7.79 1.41
CA GLU A 86 -7.18 7.71 1.51
C GLU A 86 -6.52 9.05 1.86
N SER A 87 -7.17 10.16 1.60
CA SER A 87 -6.64 11.49 1.92
C SER A 87 -6.45 11.75 3.41
N LYS A 88 -7.13 10.96 4.25
CA LYS A 88 -7.04 11.07 5.71
C LYS A 88 -5.84 10.36 6.32
N TYR A 89 -5.13 9.53 5.56
CA TYR A 89 -3.99 8.74 6.05
C TYR A 89 -2.72 9.59 6.04
N THR A 90 -2.59 10.49 6.99
CA THR A 90 -1.53 11.50 7.03
C THR A 90 -0.51 11.31 8.14
N GLN A 91 -0.70 10.34 9.02
CA GLN A 91 0.20 10.09 10.14
C GLN A 91 1.03 8.83 9.89
N LEU A 92 2.36 8.97 9.97
CA LEU A 92 3.26 7.82 9.98
C LEU A 92 3.01 7.00 11.26
N ILE A 93 2.99 5.69 11.12
CA ILE A 93 2.85 4.79 12.27
C ILE A 93 4.13 4.87 13.13
N PRO A 94 4.00 5.00 14.47
CA PRO A 94 5.15 5.26 15.36
C PRO A 94 6.29 4.24 15.24
N GLU A 95 6.00 2.98 14.97
CA GLU A 95 7.01 1.93 14.83
C GLU A 95 7.94 2.14 13.63
N PHE A 96 7.53 2.94 12.65
CA PHE A 96 8.36 3.30 11.51
C PHE A 96 9.19 4.57 11.73
N GLU A 97 8.92 5.33 12.79
CA GLU A 97 9.77 6.44 13.18
C GLU A 97 11.19 5.93 13.46
N ASN A 98 12.20 6.72 13.14
CA ASN A 98 13.61 6.35 13.26
C ASN A 98 14.05 5.16 12.37
N THR A 99 13.27 4.81 11.36
CA THR A 99 13.65 3.85 10.33
C THR A 99 13.90 4.55 9.00
N TYR A 100 14.56 3.85 8.09
CA TYR A 100 14.73 4.34 6.72
C TYR A 100 13.40 4.46 5.96
N PHE A 101 12.38 3.70 6.34
CA PHE A 101 11.02 3.88 5.80
C PHE A 101 10.46 5.27 6.07
N ALA A 102 10.77 5.87 7.21
CA ALA A 102 10.38 7.24 7.51
C ALA A 102 11.01 8.25 6.56
N GLU A 103 12.29 8.06 6.21
CA GLU A 103 12.99 8.89 5.23
C GLU A 103 12.37 8.74 3.84
N VAL A 104 12.11 7.51 3.41
CA VAL A 104 11.45 7.22 2.13
C VAL A 104 10.06 7.87 2.09
N TYR A 105 9.29 7.71 3.14
CA TYR A 105 7.96 8.32 3.27
C TYR A 105 8.01 9.84 3.14
N LYS A 106 8.96 10.47 3.82
CA LYS A 106 9.16 11.92 3.77
C LYS A 106 9.51 12.41 2.36
N VAL A 107 10.41 11.71 1.68
CA VAL A 107 10.80 12.05 0.30
C VAL A 107 9.62 11.89 -0.65
N LEU A 108 8.88 10.79 -0.56
CA LEU A 108 7.70 10.56 -1.40
C LEU A 108 6.60 11.60 -1.15
N SER A 109 6.37 11.96 0.12
CA SER A 109 5.34 12.94 0.48
C SER A 109 5.61 14.35 -0.05
N LYS A 110 6.86 14.68 -0.35
CA LYS A 110 7.23 15.95 -1.01
C LYS A 110 6.97 15.94 -2.51
N ARG A 111 6.95 14.78 -3.12
CA ARG A 111 6.82 14.61 -4.57
C ARG A 111 5.41 14.25 -5.00
N PHE A 112 4.69 13.54 -4.15
CA PHE A 112 3.37 12.99 -4.45
C PHE A 112 2.40 13.28 -3.32
N LYS A 113 1.13 13.40 -3.68
CA LYS A 113 0.04 13.36 -2.71
C LYS A 113 -0.20 11.91 -2.32
N LEU A 114 0.26 11.54 -1.14
CA LEU A 114 0.15 10.14 -0.69
C LEU A 114 -1.23 9.85 -0.09
N GLY A 115 -1.74 8.68 -0.40
CA GLY A 115 -2.84 8.05 0.33
C GLY A 115 -2.30 7.05 1.33
N ARG A 116 -2.91 5.86 1.41
CA ARG A 116 -2.39 4.77 2.24
C ARG A 116 -1.07 4.25 1.68
N VAL A 117 -0.07 4.21 2.53
CA VAL A 117 1.24 3.63 2.21
C VAL A 117 1.41 2.34 3.00
N ARG A 118 1.84 1.29 2.31
CA ARG A 118 1.94 -0.06 2.87
C ARG A 118 3.18 -0.77 2.38
N LEU A 119 3.75 -1.61 3.23
CA LEU A 119 4.64 -2.68 2.79
C LEU A 119 3.77 -3.83 2.31
N LEU A 120 4.04 -4.34 1.14
CA LEU A 120 3.28 -5.43 0.55
C LEU A 120 4.16 -6.66 0.39
N LEU A 121 3.64 -7.80 0.81
CA LEU A 121 4.25 -9.10 0.59
C LEU A 121 3.40 -9.89 -0.40
N LYS A 122 4.02 -10.34 -1.48
CA LYS A 122 3.42 -11.29 -2.41
C LYS A 122 4.26 -12.56 -2.37
N GLU A 123 3.63 -13.69 -2.05
CA GLU A 123 4.33 -14.95 -2.01
C GLU A 123 4.77 -15.41 -3.40
N PRO A 124 5.91 -16.15 -3.51
CA PRO A 124 6.35 -16.71 -4.78
C PRO A 124 5.28 -17.61 -5.37
N ARG A 125 5.20 -17.62 -6.70
CA ARG A 125 4.26 -18.47 -7.48
C ARG A 125 2.78 -18.23 -7.16
N SER A 126 2.47 -17.10 -6.54
CA SER A 126 1.09 -16.68 -6.31
C SER A 126 0.63 -15.73 -7.39
N THR A 127 -0.68 -15.66 -7.60
CA THR A 127 -1.31 -14.70 -8.49
C THR A 127 -2.30 -13.84 -7.72
N LEU A 128 -2.40 -12.59 -8.10
CA LEU A 128 -3.52 -11.75 -7.67
C LEU A 128 -4.68 -11.96 -8.62
N SER A 129 -5.90 -11.91 -8.09
CA SER A 129 -7.08 -11.88 -8.94
C SER A 129 -7.08 -10.65 -9.84
N TRP A 130 -7.66 -10.75 -11.00
CA TRP A 130 -7.91 -9.57 -11.83
C TRP A 130 -8.77 -8.59 -11.05
N HIS A 131 -8.32 -7.34 -10.99
CA HIS A 131 -9.01 -6.29 -10.26
C HIS A 131 -8.75 -4.94 -10.88
N LYS A 132 -9.57 -3.99 -10.50
CA LYS A 132 -9.44 -2.60 -10.87
C LYS A 132 -9.33 -1.77 -9.59
N ASP A 133 -8.30 -0.96 -9.51
CA ASP A 133 -8.14 -0.06 -8.38
C ASP A 133 -9.11 1.12 -8.47
N PRO A 134 -9.55 1.69 -7.34
CA PRO A 134 -10.35 2.90 -7.35
C PRO A 134 -9.61 4.03 -8.02
N GLU A 135 -10.34 4.88 -8.71
CA GLU A 135 -9.76 6.11 -9.26
C GLU A 135 -9.19 6.99 -8.14
N CYS A 136 -7.98 7.47 -8.34
CA CYS A 136 -7.39 8.48 -7.47
C CYS A 136 -8.15 9.80 -7.64
N ARG A 137 -8.76 10.30 -6.57
CA ARG A 137 -9.43 11.59 -6.54
C ARG A 137 -8.53 12.66 -5.94
#